data_a08d8d3387aa10b01d4b1d727091a04a
#
_entry.id   a08d8d3387aa10b01d4b1d727091a04a
#
_cell.length_a   1.000
_cell.length_b   1.000
_cell.length_c   1.000
_cell.angle_alpha   90.00
_cell.angle_beta   90.00
_cell.angle_gamma   90.00
#
_symmetry.space_group_name_H-M   'P 1'
#
loop_
_entity.id
_entity.type
_entity.pdbx_description
1 polymer ?
#
loop_
_entity_poly.entity_id
_entity_poly.type
_entity_poly.pdbx_seq_one_letter_code
_entity_poly.pdbx_strand_id
1 'polypeptide(L)'
;MQREEAVRHMTDIMAKFVAFTGKRLPDDVRAKIEELAKQEEEALAKVIYQTMERNQELAVKLNRPSCQDTGALQFFIKCGTAFPYMAELPDLLREAVVQATKEDRKSVV
;
A
#
# COMPACT_ATOMS: atom_id res chain seq x y z
N MET A 1 18.35 -22.21 4.54
CA MET A 1 17.41 -21.40 5.32
C MET A 1 16.31 -22.31 5.86
N GLN A 2 16.03 -22.21 7.15
CA GLN A 2 14.95 -22.98 7.76
C GLN A 2 13.60 -22.51 7.20
N ARG A 3 12.63 -23.44 7.16
CA ARG A 3 11.29 -23.10 6.65
C ARG A 3 10.66 -21.94 7.42
N GLU A 4 10.77 -21.94 8.74
CA GLU A 4 10.24 -20.87 9.58
C GLU A 4 10.89 -19.51 9.30
N GLU A 5 12.20 -19.49 9.07
CA GLU A 5 12.91 -18.27 8.71
C GLU A 5 12.47 -17.74 7.34
N ALA A 6 12.27 -18.65 6.38
CA ALA A 6 11.81 -18.27 5.06
C ALA A 6 10.40 -17.66 5.11
N VAL A 7 9.50 -18.27 5.88
CA VAL A 7 8.15 -17.76 6.06
C VAL A 7 8.17 -16.39 6.74
N ARG A 8 9.01 -16.24 7.77
CA ARG A 8 9.16 -14.94 8.46
C ARG A 8 9.68 -13.86 7.52
N HIS A 9 10.69 -14.20 6.74
CA HIS A 9 11.27 -13.27 5.77
C HIS A 9 10.25 -12.83 4.72
N MET A 10 9.47 -13.77 4.21
CA MET A 10 8.38 -13.45 3.26
C MET A 10 7.31 -12.58 3.91
N THR A 11 6.97 -12.87 5.18
CA THR A 11 6.01 -12.06 5.94
C THR A 11 6.49 -10.61 6.04
N ASP A 12 7.77 -10.42 6.36
CA ASP A 12 8.36 -9.08 6.48
C ASP A 12 8.33 -8.32 5.15
N ILE A 13 8.66 -9.01 4.05
CA ILE A 13 8.60 -8.42 2.71
C ILE A 13 7.18 -8.01 2.36
N MET A 14 6.22 -8.90 2.63
CA MET A 14 4.81 -8.61 2.34
C MET A 14 4.25 -7.50 3.21
N ALA A 15 4.69 -7.41 4.46
CA ALA A 15 4.30 -6.31 5.33
C ALA A 15 4.76 -4.96 4.77
N LYS A 16 6.00 -4.90 4.29
CA LYS A 16 6.54 -3.70 3.64
C LYS A 16 5.79 -3.36 2.36
N PHE A 17 5.43 -4.37 1.60
CA PHE A 17 4.67 -4.19 0.37
C PHE A 17 3.27 -3.63 0.65
N VAL A 18 2.58 -4.18 1.64
CA VAL A 18 1.26 -3.68 2.05
C VAL A 18 1.35 -2.21 2.50
N ALA A 19 2.34 -1.90 3.34
CA ALA A 19 2.54 -0.52 3.82
C ALA A 19 2.84 0.43 2.66
N PHE A 20 3.70 0.03 1.73
CA PHE A 20 4.04 0.82 0.55
C PHE A 20 2.81 1.09 -0.31
N THR A 21 2.00 0.06 -0.56
CA THR A 21 0.78 0.18 -1.38
C THR A 21 -0.22 1.16 -0.76
N GLY A 22 -0.29 1.21 0.57
CA GLY A 22 -1.18 2.13 1.27
C GLY A 22 -0.72 3.58 1.25
N LYS A 23 0.57 3.83 0.97
CA LYS A 23 1.14 5.18 0.97
C LYS A 23 1.17 5.82 -0.41
N ARG A 24 1.24 5.01 -1.45
CA ARG A 24 1.52 5.52 -2.80
C ARG A 24 0.57 4.91 -3.81
N LEU A 25 -0.03 5.77 -4.62
CA LEU A 25 -0.82 5.34 -5.76
C LEU A 25 0.10 4.82 -6.86
N PRO A 26 -0.36 3.88 -7.69
CA PRO A 26 0.38 3.44 -8.87
C PRO A 26 0.71 4.62 -9.79
N ASP A 27 1.79 4.50 -10.53
CA ASP A 27 2.28 5.60 -11.38
C ASP A 27 1.28 5.99 -12.47
N ASP A 28 0.55 5.03 -13.04
CA ASP A 28 -0.47 5.30 -14.04
C ASP A 28 -1.65 6.09 -13.47
N VAL A 29 -2.05 5.80 -12.23
CA VAL A 29 -3.11 6.53 -11.54
C VAL A 29 -2.65 7.96 -11.23
N ARG A 30 -1.43 8.12 -10.75
CA ARG A 30 -0.85 9.45 -10.46
C ARG A 30 -0.77 10.29 -11.73
N ALA A 31 -0.31 9.70 -12.83
CA ALA A 31 -0.23 10.39 -14.12
C ALA A 31 -1.61 10.84 -14.59
N LYS A 32 -2.65 10.01 -14.38
CA LYS A 32 -4.01 10.37 -14.76
C LYS A 32 -4.55 11.52 -13.92
N ILE A 33 -4.27 11.55 -12.64
CA ILE A 33 -4.66 12.65 -11.77
C ILE A 33 -3.99 13.95 -12.22
N GLU A 34 -2.70 13.92 -12.56
CA GLU A 34 -1.98 15.08 -13.07
C GLU A 34 -2.60 15.60 -14.38
N GLU A 35 -2.94 14.67 -15.28
CA GLU A 35 -3.59 15.01 -16.56
C GLU A 35 -4.93 15.70 -16.34
N LEU A 36 -5.76 15.12 -15.46
CA LEU A 36 -7.07 15.69 -15.15
C LEU A 36 -6.94 17.06 -14.48
N ALA A 37 -5.94 17.23 -13.61
CA ALA A 37 -5.68 18.52 -12.97
C ALA A 37 -5.33 19.60 -13.96
N LYS A 38 -4.53 19.28 -14.98
CA LYS A 38 -4.13 20.21 -16.03
C LYS A 38 -5.30 20.62 -16.93
N GLN A 39 -6.26 19.73 -17.14
CA GLN A 39 -7.41 19.98 -17.99
C GLN A 39 -8.57 20.66 -17.26
N GLU A 40 -8.51 20.73 -15.95
CA GLU A 40 -9.60 21.28 -15.14
C GLU A 40 -9.62 22.80 -15.25
N GLU A 41 -10.81 23.36 -15.44
CA GLU A 41 -11.01 24.81 -15.59
C GLU A 41 -11.68 25.45 -14.39
N GLU A 42 -12.46 24.66 -13.61
CA GLU A 42 -13.14 25.19 -12.43
C GLU A 42 -12.18 25.39 -11.27
N ALA A 43 -12.25 26.56 -10.63
CA ALA A 43 -11.34 26.92 -9.53
C ALA A 43 -11.43 25.96 -8.35
N LEU A 44 -12.64 25.56 -7.95
CA LEU A 44 -12.83 24.65 -6.82
C LEU A 44 -12.26 23.26 -7.13
N ALA A 45 -12.50 22.77 -8.34
CA ALA A 45 -11.98 21.46 -8.75
C ALA A 45 -10.46 21.47 -8.81
N LYS A 46 -9.84 22.58 -9.24
CA LYS A 46 -8.38 22.72 -9.21
C LYS A 46 -7.82 22.61 -7.80
N VAL A 47 -8.50 23.22 -6.83
CA VAL A 47 -8.09 23.13 -5.41
C VAL A 47 -8.17 21.69 -4.93
N ILE A 48 -9.20 20.95 -5.32
CA ILE A 48 -9.34 19.54 -4.95
C ILE A 48 -8.20 18.69 -5.50
N TYR A 49 -7.83 18.88 -6.79
CA TYR A 49 -6.70 18.16 -7.38
C TYR A 49 -5.38 18.50 -6.71
N GLN A 50 -5.15 19.77 -6.40
CA GLN A 50 -3.96 20.20 -5.67
C GLN A 50 -3.88 19.55 -4.29
N THR A 51 -5.01 19.44 -3.61
CA THR A 51 -5.09 18.79 -2.29
C THR A 51 -4.77 17.31 -2.40
N MET A 52 -5.25 16.63 -3.45
CA MET A 52 -4.94 15.22 -3.69
C MET A 52 -3.44 15.02 -3.93
N GLU A 53 -2.82 15.86 -4.74
CA GLU A 53 -1.38 15.79 -5.01
C GLU A 53 -0.59 16.04 -3.73
N ARG A 54 -0.97 17.04 -2.95
CA ARG A 54 -0.32 17.36 -1.68
C ARG A 54 -0.44 16.20 -0.69
N ASN A 55 -1.60 15.57 -0.64
CA ASN A 55 -1.83 14.41 0.22
C ASN A 55 -0.90 13.26 -0.15
N GLN A 56 -0.69 13.00 -1.44
CA GLN A 56 0.23 11.95 -1.89
C GLN A 56 1.67 12.25 -1.47
N GLU A 57 2.10 13.48 -1.64
CA GLU A 57 3.45 13.91 -1.23
C GLU A 57 3.65 13.75 0.27
N LEU A 58 2.67 14.18 1.06
CA LEU A 58 2.73 14.10 2.52
C LEU A 58 2.72 12.65 3.00
N ALA A 59 1.94 11.78 2.37
CA ALA A 59 1.89 10.37 2.74
C ALA A 59 3.27 9.72 2.63
N VAL A 60 3.97 9.96 1.53
CA VAL A 60 5.32 9.44 1.32
C VAL A 60 6.31 10.09 2.29
N LYS A 61 6.28 11.41 2.41
CA LYS A 61 7.20 12.17 3.25
C LYS A 61 7.06 11.79 4.73
N LEU A 62 5.83 11.64 5.21
CA LEU A 62 5.55 11.36 6.63
C LEU A 62 5.45 9.86 6.93
N ASN A 63 5.62 9.01 5.93
CA ASN A 63 5.54 7.55 6.08
C ASN A 63 4.19 7.12 6.66
N ARG A 64 3.10 7.63 6.09
CA ARG A 64 1.73 7.36 6.53
C ARG A 64 0.86 6.93 5.36
N PRO A 65 -0.26 6.21 5.63
CA PRO A 65 -1.21 5.88 4.56
C PRO A 65 -1.72 7.14 3.86
N SER A 66 -1.94 7.04 2.55
CA SER A 66 -2.45 8.16 1.75
C SER A 66 -3.94 8.39 1.96
N CYS A 67 -4.64 7.42 2.51
CA CYS A 67 -6.09 7.49 2.71
C CYS A 67 -6.45 6.77 4.00
N GLN A 68 -7.44 7.30 4.73
CA GLN A 68 -7.97 6.67 5.94
C GLN A 68 -9.14 5.74 5.65
N ASP A 69 -9.41 5.47 4.39
CA ASP A 69 -10.48 4.58 4.01
C ASP A 69 -10.22 3.19 4.58
N THR A 70 -11.25 2.64 5.20
CA THR A 70 -11.20 1.34 5.86
C THR A 70 -11.62 0.19 4.94
N GLY A 71 -11.46 0.34 3.65
CA GLY A 71 -11.77 -0.70 2.68
C GLY A 71 -11.09 -2.02 3.00
N ALA A 72 -11.50 -3.08 2.34
CA ALA A 72 -10.93 -4.40 2.52
C ALA A 72 -9.67 -4.56 1.68
N LEU A 73 -8.64 -5.20 2.25
CA LEU A 73 -7.47 -5.63 1.50
C LEU A 73 -7.76 -6.98 0.84
N GLN A 74 -7.49 -7.06 -0.44
CA GLN A 74 -7.64 -8.29 -1.20
C GLN A 74 -6.32 -8.64 -1.88
N PHE A 75 -5.93 -9.91 -1.77
CA PHE A 75 -4.72 -10.41 -2.42
C PHE A 75 -5.13 -11.33 -3.56
N PHE A 76 -4.71 -11.01 -4.76
CA PHE A 76 -4.87 -11.86 -5.94
C PHE A 76 -3.53 -12.48 -6.26
N ILE A 77 -3.41 -13.79 -6.01
CA ILE A 77 -2.12 -14.47 -6.07
C ILE A 77 -2.15 -15.51 -7.17
N LYS A 78 -1.21 -15.40 -8.10
CA LYS A 78 -0.94 -16.43 -9.08
C LYS A 78 0.30 -17.18 -8.64
N CYS A 79 0.16 -18.48 -8.38
CA CYS A 79 1.21 -19.26 -7.77
C CYS A 79 1.35 -20.60 -8.47
N GLY A 80 2.58 -20.98 -8.79
CA GLY A 80 2.87 -22.31 -9.34
C GLY A 80 2.67 -23.39 -8.28
N THR A 81 2.32 -24.59 -8.72
CA THR A 81 2.09 -25.72 -7.81
C THR A 81 3.33 -26.18 -7.06
N ALA A 82 4.52 -25.84 -7.59
CA ALA A 82 5.79 -26.18 -6.95
C ALA A 82 6.22 -25.18 -5.87
N PHE A 83 5.45 -24.13 -5.63
CA PHE A 83 5.78 -23.14 -4.60
C PHE A 83 5.77 -23.80 -3.22
N PRO A 84 6.89 -23.79 -2.47
CA PRO A 84 7.02 -24.61 -1.26
C PRO A 84 6.23 -24.12 -0.05
N TYR A 85 5.74 -22.88 -0.07
CA TYR A 85 5.06 -22.27 1.08
C TYR A 85 3.59 -21.97 0.82
N MET A 86 2.99 -22.68 -0.12
CA MET A 86 1.60 -22.45 -0.50
C MET A 86 0.65 -22.62 0.68
N ALA A 87 0.89 -23.62 1.52
CA ALA A 87 0.05 -23.87 2.70
C ALA A 87 0.11 -22.75 3.72
N GLU A 88 1.25 -22.06 3.80
CA GLU A 88 1.47 -20.97 4.77
C GLU A 88 0.99 -19.61 4.26
N LEU A 89 0.69 -19.47 2.97
CA LEU A 89 0.34 -18.17 2.38
C LEU A 89 -0.80 -17.45 3.09
N PRO A 90 -1.94 -18.07 3.38
CA PRO A 90 -3.03 -17.33 4.03
C PRO A 90 -2.64 -16.72 5.38
N ASP A 91 -1.96 -17.50 6.22
CA ASP A 91 -1.54 -17.02 7.55
C ASP A 91 -0.42 -15.99 7.43
N LEU A 92 0.52 -16.22 6.51
CA LEU A 92 1.61 -15.29 6.22
C LEU A 92 1.07 -13.94 5.80
N LEU A 93 0.08 -13.90 4.93
CA LEU A 93 -0.50 -12.63 4.46
C LEU A 93 -1.29 -11.93 5.57
N ARG A 94 -2.01 -12.68 6.41
CA ARG A 94 -2.68 -12.10 7.55
C ARG A 94 -1.70 -11.45 8.51
N GLU A 95 -0.60 -12.13 8.81
CA GLU A 95 0.45 -11.60 9.69
C GLU A 95 1.11 -10.38 9.06
N ALA A 96 1.33 -10.38 7.76
CA ALA A 96 1.88 -9.22 7.05
C ALA A 96 0.98 -7.98 7.23
N VAL A 97 -0.33 -8.15 7.14
CA VAL A 97 -1.28 -7.05 7.34
C VAL A 97 -1.21 -6.55 8.79
N VAL A 98 -1.11 -7.45 9.76
CA VAL A 98 -0.98 -7.08 11.17
C VAL A 98 0.30 -6.28 11.39
N GLN A 99 1.43 -6.71 10.85
CA GLN A 99 2.71 -6.00 10.96
C GLN A 99 2.63 -4.63 10.31
N ALA A 100 2.08 -4.53 9.11
CA ALA A 100 1.93 -3.26 8.40
C ALA A 100 1.05 -2.29 9.20
N THR A 101 -0.02 -2.77 9.79
CA THR A 101 -0.92 -1.96 10.61
C THR A 101 -0.21 -1.43 11.84
N LYS A 102 0.59 -2.25 12.51
CA LYS A 102 1.35 -1.82 13.68
C LYS A 102 2.38 -0.76 13.33
N GLU A 103 3.06 -0.91 12.20
CA GLU A 103 4.04 0.09 11.75
C GLU A 103 3.36 1.42 11.42
N ASP A 104 2.21 1.38 10.78
CA ASP A 104 1.45 2.59 10.46
C ASP A 104 1.01 3.33 11.71
N ARG A 105 0.62 2.59 12.76
CA ARG A 105 0.23 3.18 14.03
C ARG A 105 1.40 3.85 14.75
N LYS A 106 2.60 3.32 14.64
CA LYS A 106 3.80 3.92 15.23
C LYS A 106 4.11 5.29 14.67
N SER A 107 3.73 5.54 13.41
CA SER A 107 3.96 6.82 12.77
C SER A 107 2.86 7.84 13.05
N VAL A 108 1.85 7.48 13.83
CA VAL A 108 0.70 8.35 14.19
C VAL A 108 0.86 8.82 15.64
N VAL A 109 1.90 9.53 15.92
CA VAL A 109 2.10 10.11 17.27
C VAL A 109 1.87 11.60 17.20
#